data_6b3f521d285911586113bff2452da85f
#
_entry.id   6b3f521d285911586113bff2452da85f
#
_cell.length_a   1.000
_cell.length_b   1.000
_cell.length_c   1.000
_cell.angle_alpha   90.00
_cell.angle_beta   90.00
_cell.angle_gamma   90.00
#
_symmetry.space_group_name_H-M   'P 1'
#
loop_
_entity.id
_entity.type
_entity.pdbx_description
1 polymer ?
#
loop_
_entity_poly.entity_id
_entity_poly.type
_entity_poly.pdbx_seq_one_letter_code
_entity_poly.pdbx_strand_id
1 'polypeptide(L)'
;MWAQLIRMPVKPGKDLTGLSQALRDAEQPGSGLIRTLSMRDQRDPTQLYTLVVFESEEKARAREQDSRRQEALQDVSAMMADILDGPPEFVDLVVEEEWTGR
;
A
#
# COMPACT_ATOMS: atom_id res chain seq x y z
N MET A 1 12.73 -0.92 11.99
CA MET A 1 11.71 -0.69 10.96
C MET A 1 11.14 -1.99 10.45
N TRP A 2 9.94 -1.92 9.97
CA TRP A 2 9.22 -3.05 9.42
C TRP A 2 8.55 -2.63 8.09
N ALA A 3 8.41 -3.55 7.16
CA ALA A 3 7.86 -3.22 5.86
C ALA A 3 6.90 -4.30 5.39
N GLN A 4 6.02 -3.94 4.47
CA GLN A 4 5.15 -4.88 3.78
C GLN A 4 5.26 -4.62 2.29
N LEU A 5 5.51 -5.69 1.53
CA LEU A 5 5.47 -5.64 0.09
C LEU A 5 4.11 -6.19 -0.36
N ILE A 6 3.42 -5.41 -1.18
CA ILE A 6 2.11 -5.78 -1.70
C ILE A 6 2.23 -5.94 -3.20
N ARG A 7 1.87 -7.10 -3.71
CA ARG A 7 1.84 -7.38 -5.13
C ARG A 7 0.39 -7.48 -5.58
N MET A 8 0.00 -6.68 -6.57
CA MET A 8 -1.37 -6.62 -7.06
C MET A 8 -1.41 -6.79 -8.57
N PRO A 9 -2.15 -7.81 -9.08
CA PRO A 9 -2.47 -7.85 -10.51
C PRO A 9 -3.57 -6.82 -10.77
N VAL A 10 -3.38 -5.98 -11.79
CA VAL A 10 -4.35 -4.95 -12.16
C VAL A 10 -4.84 -5.16 -13.59
N LYS A 11 -6.08 -4.80 -13.84
CA LYS A 11 -6.66 -4.89 -15.19
C LYS A 11 -5.96 -3.90 -16.12
N PRO A 12 -5.73 -4.28 -17.39
CA PRO A 12 -5.09 -3.38 -18.35
C PRO A 12 -5.86 -2.08 -18.54
N GLY A 13 -5.13 -0.98 -18.70
CA GLY A 13 -5.70 0.32 -19.04
C GLY A 13 -6.43 1.05 -17.91
N LYS A 14 -6.37 0.54 -16.67
CA LYS A 14 -7.00 1.21 -15.54
C LYS A 14 -6.13 2.34 -15.02
N ASP A 15 -6.75 3.48 -14.75
CA ASP A 15 -6.11 4.63 -14.10
C ASP A 15 -6.15 4.43 -12.58
N LEU A 16 -4.98 4.48 -11.95
CA LEU A 16 -4.82 4.25 -10.51
C LEU A 16 -4.82 5.54 -9.69
N THR A 17 -4.95 6.71 -10.34
CA THR A 17 -4.85 8.00 -9.66
C THR A 17 -5.89 8.16 -8.56
N GLY A 18 -7.14 7.80 -8.83
CA GLY A 18 -8.22 7.89 -7.84
C GLY A 18 -7.99 6.99 -6.65
N LEU A 19 -7.54 5.76 -6.88
CA LEU A 19 -7.23 4.83 -5.80
C LEU A 19 -6.06 5.34 -4.95
N SER A 20 -5.00 5.81 -5.59
CA SER A 20 -3.82 6.34 -4.91
C SER A 20 -4.19 7.53 -4.02
N GLN A 21 -5.01 8.44 -4.51
CA GLN A 21 -5.45 9.61 -3.75
C GLN A 21 -6.32 9.19 -2.55
N ALA A 22 -7.24 8.25 -2.75
CA ALA A 22 -8.10 7.76 -1.69
C ALA A 22 -7.29 7.11 -0.56
N LEU A 23 -6.25 6.36 -0.91
CA LEU A 23 -5.36 5.75 0.08
C LEU A 23 -4.56 6.79 0.85
N ARG A 24 -4.07 7.84 0.19
CA ARG A 24 -3.39 8.96 0.87
C ARG A 24 -4.32 9.68 1.83
N ASP A 25 -5.54 9.95 1.39
CA ASP A 25 -6.52 10.67 2.19
C ASP A 25 -6.96 9.87 3.42
N ALA A 26 -6.85 8.55 3.37
CA ALA A 26 -7.20 7.67 4.49
C ALA A 26 -6.09 7.62 5.56
N GLU A 27 -4.87 8.08 5.25
CA GLU A 27 -3.75 8.01 6.19
C GLU A 27 -3.96 8.96 7.35
N GLN A 28 -3.75 8.45 8.57
CA GLN A 28 -3.96 9.20 9.80
C GLN A 28 -2.63 9.62 10.43
N PRO A 29 -2.59 10.79 11.11
CA PRO A 29 -1.37 11.19 11.82
C PRO A 29 -1.04 10.20 12.94
N GLY A 30 0.23 9.98 13.18
CA GLY A 30 0.70 9.10 14.24
C GLY A 30 0.65 7.62 13.91
N SER A 31 0.41 7.24 12.65
CA SER A 31 0.29 5.84 12.24
C SER A 31 1.61 5.07 12.25
N GLY A 32 2.74 5.78 12.30
CA GLY A 32 4.04 5.15 12.19
C GLY A 32 4.49 4.89 10.75
N LEU A 33 3.69 5.29 9.77
CA LEU A 33 4.08 5.18 8.36
C LEU A 33 5.26 6.09 8.08
N ILE A 34 6.33 5.52 7.50
CA ILE A 34 7.51 6.28 7.10
C ILE A 34 7.46 6.61 5.61
N ARG A 35 7.09 5.61 4.78
CA ARG A 35 7.20 5.75 3.34
C ARG A 35 6.30 4.74 2.64
N THR A 36 5.75 5.16 1.52
CA THR A 36 5.06 4.27 0.59
C THR A 36 5.66 4.51 -0.80
N LEU A 37 6.05 3.42 -1.46
CA LEU A 37 6.50 3.45 -2.84
C LEU A 37 5.56 2.58 -3.66
N SER A 38 4.97 3.15 -4.68
CA SER A 38 4.13 2.42 -5.63
C SER A 38 4.89 2.27 -6.92
N MET A 39 5.03 1.03 -7.39
CA MET A 39 5.87 0.70 -8.53
C MET A 39 5.11 -0.20 -9.48
N ARG A 40 5.36 -0.04 -10.75
CA ARG A 40 4.75 -0.89 -11.79
C ARG A 40 5.86 -1.64 -12.51
N ASP A 41 5.64 -2.93 -12.78
CA ASP A 41 6.59 -3.71 -13.56
C ASP A 41 6.70 -3.08 -14.95
N GLN A 42 7.93 -2.75 -15.36
CA GLN A 42 8.19 -2.06 -16.60
C GLN A 42 7.88 -2.94 -17.82
N ARG A 43 8.03 -4.25 -17.67
CA ARG A 43 7.80 -5.22 -18.75
C ARG A 43 6.37 -5.76 -18.76
N ASP A 44 5.71 -5.77 -17.58
CA ASP A 44 4.34 -6.23 -17.46
C ASP A 44 3.55 -5.21 -16.65
N PRO A 45 2.95 -4.20 -17.32
CA PRO A 45 2.24 -3.12 -16.62
C PRO A 45 0.97 -3.56 -15.90
N THR A 46 0.57 -4.82 -15.99
CA THR A 46 -0.52 -5.37 -15.19
C THR A 46 -0.08 -5.78 -13.79
N GLN A 47 1.23 -5.72 -13.48
CA GLN A 47 1.77 -6.06 -12.16
C GLN A 47 2.18 -4.80 -11.42
N LEU A 48 1.52 -4.55 -10.29
CA LEU A 48 1.79 -3.42 -9.42
C LEU A 48 2.42 -3.90 -8.12
N TYR A 49 3.46 -3.21 -7.68
CA TYR A 49 4.15 -3.49 -6.41
C TYR A 49 4.09 -2.25 -5.53
N THR A 50 3.71 -2.43 -4.29
CA THR A 50 3.72 -1.35 -3.31
C THR A 50 4.57 -1.77 -2.12
N LEU A 51 5.56 -0.97 -1.78
CA LEU A 51 6.36 -1.15 -0.58
C LEU A 51 5.93 -0.11 0.44
N VAL A 52 5.49 -0.59 1.61
CA VAL A 52 5.03 0.28 2.70
C VAL A 52 5.96 0.07 3.88
N VAL A 53 6.62 1.12 4.34
CA VAL A 53 7.60 1.06 5.42
C VAL A 53 7.05 1.75 6.66
N PHE A 54 7.15 1.07 7.81
CA PHE A 54 6.67 1.52 9.11
C PHE A 54 7.79 1.58 10.13
N GLU A 55 7.60 2.39 11.15
CA GLU A 55 8.53 2.45 12.30
C GLU A 55 8.66 1.09 12.97
N SER A 56 7.56 0.33 13.07
CA SER A 56 7.53 -1.00 13.69
C SER A 56 6.33 -1.79 13.18
N GLU A 57 6.38 -3.11 13.35
CA GLU A 57 5.23 -3.97 13.08
C GLU A 57 4.04 -3.63 13.96
N GLU A 58 4.30 -3.32 15.24
CA GLU A 58 3.25 -2.93 16.19
C GLU A 58 2.43 -1.76 15.67
N LYS A 59 3.11 -0.73 15.16
CA LYS A 59 2.42 0.44 14.60
C LYS A 59 1.68 0.10 13.32
N ALA A 60 2.23 -0.76 12.47
CA ALA A 60 1.54 -1.22 11.27
C ALA A 60 0.24 -1.95 11.62
N ARG A 61 0.27 -2.83 12.62
CA ARG A 61 -0.92 -3.56 13.07
C ARG A 61 -1.95 -2.65 13.71
N ALA A 62 -1.51 -1.68 14.51
CA ALA A 62 -2.41 -0.68 15.10
C ALA A 62 -3.09 0.17 14.03
N ARG A 63 -2.38 0.50 12.96
CA ARG A 63 -2.94 1.26 11.82
C ARG A 63 -4.08 0.48 11.16
N GLU A 64 -3.96 -0.83 11.02
CA GLU A 64 -5.02 -1.67 10.46
C GLU A 64 -6.29 -1.64 11.31
N GLN A 65 -6.16 -1.42 12.62
CA GLN A 65 -7.26 -1.37 13.57
C GLN A 65 -7.82 0.05 13.78
N ASP A 66 -7.21 1.07 13.19
CA ASP A 66 -7.67 2.46 13.35
C ASP A 66 -9.00 2.66 12.64
N SER A 67 -10.05 2.94 13.42
CA SER A 67 -11.41 3.10 12.90
C SER A 67 -11.54 4.27 11.94
N ARG A 68 -10.76 5.34 12.14
CA ARG A 68 -10.78 6.50 11.25
C ARG A 68 -10.30 6.12 9.85
N ARG A 69 -9.25 5.30 9.77
CA ARG A 69 -8.73 4.80 8.51
C ARG A 69 -9.69 3.81 7.87
N GLN A 70 -10.24 2.89 8.66
CA GLN A 70 -11.21 1.91 8.18
C GLN A 70 -12.43 2.59 7.56
N GLU A 71 -12.93 3.64 8.20
CA GLU A 71 -14.06 4.42 7.70
C GLU A 71 -13.71 5.10 6.38
N ALA A 72 -12.53 5.73 6.31
CA ALA A 72 -12.07 6.40 5.09
C ALA A 72 -11.83 5.42 3.94
N LEU A 73 -11.56 4.14 4.22
CA LEU A 73 -11.32 3.12 3.21
C LEU A 73 -12.59 2.41 2.71
N GLN A 74 -13.77 2.76 3.23
CA GLN A 74 -15.01 2.10 2.82
C GLN A 74 -15.24 2.15 1.31
N ASP A 75 -14.96 3.30 0.68
CA ASP A 75 -15.15 3.47 -0.76
C ASP A 75 -14.01 2.84 -1.58
N VAL A 76 -12.88 2.56 -0.95
CA VAL A 76 -11.71 1.98 -1.61
C VAL A 76 -11.98 0.54 -2.07
N SER A 77 -12.79 -0.22 -1.33
CA SER A 77 -13.15 -1.59 -1.71
C SER A 77 -13.77 -1.66 -3.11
N ALA A 78 -14.67 -0.74 -3.44
CA ALA A 78 -15.30 -0.69 -4.76
C ALA A 78 -14.29 -0.34 -5.85
N MET A 79 -13.40 0.60 -5.58
CA MET A 79 -12.33 0.97 -6.51
C MET A 79 -11.39 -0.22 -6.77
N MET A 80 -11.01 -0.95 -5.71
CA MET A 80 -10.15 -2.11 -5.83
C MET A 80 -10.81 -3.22 -6.63
N ALA A 81 -12.09 -3.49 -6.40
CA ALA A 81 -12.83 -4.49 -7.16
C ALA A 81 -12.86 -4.18 -8.66
N ASP A 82 -12.92 -2.89 -9.03
CA ASP A 82 -12.89 -2.47 -10.43
C ASP A 82 -11.51 -2.59 -11.07
N ILE A 83 -10.45 -2.36 -10.29
CA ILE A 83 -9.08 -2.26 -10.78
C ILE A 83 -8.33 -3.60 -10.75
N LEU A 84 -8.54 -4.41 -9.70
CA LEU A 84 -7.77 -5.64 -9.50
C LEU A 84 -8.26 -6.78 -10.40
N ASP A 85 -7.29 -7.54 -10.91
CA ASP A 85 -7.51 -8.74 -11.72
C ASP A 85 -7.18 -10.01 -10.92
N GLY A 86 -7.28 -9.95 -9.62
CA GLY A 86 -7.03 -11.05 -8.71
C GLY A 86 -6.70 -10.55 -7.32
N PRO A 87 -6.55 -11.46 -6.34
CA PRO A 87 -6.27 -11.06 -4.95
C PRO A 87 -4.85 -10.50 -4.82
N PRO A 88 -4.66 -9.49 -3.96
CA PRO A 88 -3.32 -9.01 -3.66
C PRO A 88 -2.55 -10.03 -2.81
N GLU A 89 -1.23 -10.08 -2.99
CA GLU A 89 -0.32 -10.85 -2.16
C GLU A 89 0.41 -9.92 -1.20
N PHE A 90 0.55 -10.31 0.05
CA PHE A 90 1.23 -9.53 1.09
C PHE A 90 2.43 -10.29 1.60
N VAL A 91 3.59 -9.63 1.64
CA VAL A 91 4.82 -10.19 2.21
C VAL A 91 5.29 -9.28 3.33
N ASP A 92 5.31 -9.81 4.54
CA ASP A 92 5.79 -9.09 5.72
C ASP A 92 7.31 -9.20 5.81
N LEU A 93 8.00 -8.08 6.01
CA LEU A 93 9.44 -7.98 5.91
C LEU A 93 10.02 -7.22 7.11
N VAL A 94 11.07 -7.80 7.69
CA VAL A 94 11.87 -7.08 8.68
C VAL A 94 12.95 -6.30 7.92
N VAL A 95 13.04 -5.00 8.19
CA VAL A 95 14.09 -4.17 7.58
C VAL A 95 15.37 -4.38 8.37
N GLU A 96 16.37 -4.97 7.75
CA GLU A 96 17.63 -5.26 8.41
C GLU A 96 18.62 -4.11 8.29
N GLU A 97 18.55 -3.36 7.20
CA GLU A 97 19.51 -2.30 6.94
C GLU A 97 18.89 -1.25 6.02
N GLU A 98 19.22 0.01 6.25
CA GLU A 98 18.78 1.12 5.41
C GLU A 98 19.92 2.12 5.24
N TRP A 99 20.13 2.55 4.00
CA TRP A 99 20.97 3.70 3.69
C TRP A 99 20.38 4.46 2.52
N THR A 100 20.73 5.73 2.39
CA THR A 100 20.24 6.57 1.31
C THR A 100 21.37 6.90 0.34
N GLY A 101 21.00 7.20 -0.92
CA GLY A 101 21.95 7.66 -1.92
C GLY A 101 22.53 9.03 -1.57
N ARG A 102 23.65 9.36 -2.18
CA ARG A 102 24.35 10.65 -1.98
C ARG A 102 24.17 11.57 -3.17
#